data_6011076368f584646f8febc3bf5c8a78
#
_entry.id   6011076368f584646f8febc3bf5c8a78
#
_cell.length_a   1.000
_cell.length_b   1.000
_cell.length_c   1.000
_cell.angle_alpha   90.00
_cell.angle_beta   90.00
_cell.angle_gamma   90.00
#
_symmetry.space_group_name_H-M   'P 1'
#
loop_
_entity.id
_entity.type
_entity.pdbx_description
1 polymer ?
#
loop_
_entity_poly.entity_id
_entity_poly.type
_entity_poly.pdbx_seq_one_letter_code
_entity_poly.pdbx_strand_id
1 'polypeptide(L)'
;MQASFRWYGPKHDKISLEYIRQIPGMKNIVTALFDVPVGEVWPLEDILELKRDIESHGLVFETVESVNVHEDIKLGLPSRDKYIENYKETLRNLGKAGGIKVVCYNFMPVFDWTRSELAKELEDGSTVLSYDENKIRNIDPQKLADEIEQNSQGFELPGWEKSRLAELKKLFELYQGVDEEKLFANLKYFLEAIVPVAEEVGIKMAIHPDDPPWSVFGLPRIVTSRKNLQRIVELVDSPANGLTLCSGSLGANAENQIPEIVRHFGAMGRIHFGHVRNVKIVTPGVFHEVAHKDDDGSLSMFEIMKAYHDVGFEGPIRPDHGRMIWGEVGRPGY
;
A
#
# COMPACT_ATOMS: atom_id res chain seq x y z
N MET A 1 0.19 3.45 -19.66
CA MET A 1 -0.54 3.37 -18.36
C MET A 1 -1.79 2.54 -18.54
N GLN A 2 -2.08 1.63 -17.62
CA GLN A 2 -3.25 0.75 -17.66
C GLN A 2 -4.12 1.08 -16.44
N ALA A 3 -5.35 1.58 -16.68
CA ALA A 3 -6.27 1.87 -15.60
C ALA A 3 -6.63 0.59 -14.84
N SER A 4 -6.58 0.64 -13.53
CA SER A 4 -6.90 -0.48 -12.66
C SER A 4 -7.79 -0.07 -11.49
N PHE A 5 -8.57 -1.02 -10.97
CA PHE A 5 -9.51 -0.81 -9.89
C PHE A 5 -9.21 -1.76 -8.73
N ARG A 6 -9.18 -1.22 -7.51
CA ARG A 6 -9.04 -2.03 -6.31
C ARG A 6 -10.36 -2.70 -5.98
N TRP A 7 -10.33 -4.03 -5.78
CA TRP A 7 -11.49 -4.82 -5.39
C TRP A 7 -11.15 -5.74 -4.22
N TYR A 8 -11.98 -5.74 -3.20
CA TYR A 8 -11.73 -6.51 -1.97
C TYR A 8 -12.38 -7.89 -1.95
N GLY A 9 -12.86 -8.35 -3.10
CA GLY A 9 -13.49 -9.66 -3.23
C GLY A 9 -14.97 -9.67 -2.84
N PRO A 10 -15.69 -10.74 -3.19
CA PRO A 10 -17.15 -10.81 -3.04
C PRO A 10 -17.64 -10.77 -1.60
N LYS A 11 -16.78 -11.11 -0.64
CA LYS A 11 -17.13 -11.09 0.79
C LYS A 11 -16.97 -9.72 1.45
N HIS A 12 -16.06 -8.90 0.92
CA HIS A 12 -15.60 -7.69 1.60
C HIS A 12 -15.93 -6.41 0.84
N ASP A 13 -16.38 -6.53 -0.42
CA ASP A 13 -16.68 -5.42 -1.28
C ASP A 13 -18.17 -5.35 -1.62
N LYS A 14 -18.71 -4.12 -1.61
CA LYS A 14 -20.09 -3.85 -2.05
C LYS A 14 -20.18 -3.60 -3.56
N ILE A 15 -19.06 -3.26 -4.19
CA ILE A 15 -18.97 -3.04 -5.63
C ILE A 15 -18.67 -4.38 -6.30
N SER A 16 -19.53 -4.80 -7.21
CA SER A 16 -19.37 -6.06 -7.93
C SER A 16 -18.48 -5.89 -9.17
N LEU A 17 -17.91 -7.01 -9.64
CA LEU A 17 -17.12 -7.03 -10.88
C LEU A 17 -17.95 -6.59 -12.09
N GLU A 18 -19.29 -6.85 -12.10
CA GLU A 18 -20.20 -6.36 -13.13
C GLU A 18 -20.27 -4.84 -13.16
N TYR A 19 -20.22 -4.18 -12.01
CA TYR A 19 -20.22 -2.71 -11.95
C TYR A 19 -18.86 -2.15 -12.38
N ILE A 20 -17.76 -2.75 -11.93
CA ILE A 20 -16.41 -2.31 -12.31
C ILE A 20 -16.21 -2.37 -13.82
N ARG A 21 -16.65 -3.45 -14.49
CA ARG A 21 -16.53 -3.57 -15.96
C ARG A 21 -17.33 -2.54 -16.75
N GLN A 22 -18.29 -1.83 -16.13
CA GLN A 22 -19.06 -0.75 -16.76
C GLN A 22 -18.26 0.56 -16.83
N ILE A 23 -17.16 0.69 -16.08
CA ILE A 23 -16.30 1.87 -16.13
C ILE A 23 -15.55 1.86 -17.47
N PRO A 24 -15.71 2.89 -18.32
CA PRO A 24 -15.06 2.92 -19.63
C PRO A 24 -13.54 2.74 -19.56
N GLY A 25 -13.02 1.75 -20.28
CA GLY A 25 -11.58 1.46 -20.33
C GLY A 25 -11.03 0.68 -19.13
N MET A 26 -11.85 0.41 -18.11
CA MET A 26 -11.43 -0.39 -16.96
C MET A 26 -11.36 -1.87 -17.32
N LYS A 27 -10.19 -2.48 -17.10
CA LYS A 27 -9.97 -3.91 -17.35
C LYS A 27 -9.22 -4.59 -16.22
N ASN A 28 -8.29 -3.89 -15.56
CA ASN A 28 -7.40 -4.51 -14.60
C ASN A 28 -7.98 -4.42 -13.19
N ILE A 29 -8.04 -5.56 -12.52
CA ILE A 29 -8.39 -5.67 -11.11
C ILE A 29 -7.13 -5.78 -10.27
N VAL A 30 -7.09 -5.00 -9.20
CA VAL A 30 -6.08 -5.06 -8.15
C VAL A 30 -6.74 -5.67 -6.92
N THR A 31 -6.27 -6.83 -6.47
CA THR A 31 -6.88 -7.53 -5.34
C THR A 31 -5.88 -8.45 -4.63
N ALA A 32 -6.33 -9.17 -3.61
CA ALA A 32 -5.55 -10.09 -2.80
C ALA A 32 -6.44 -11.22 -2.25
N LEU A 33 -5.81 -12.24 -1.66
CA LEU A 33 -6.50 -13.23 -0.83
C LEU A 33 -6.58 -12.70 0.61
N PHE A 34 -7.66 -11.98 0.93
CA PHE A 34 -7.83 -11.30 2.23
C PHE A 34 -8.09 -12.26 3.40
N ASP A 35 -8.55 -13.47 3.13
CA ASP A 35 -8.87 -14.49 4.14
C ASP A 35 -7.62 -15.31 4.56
N VAL A 36 -6.50 -15.19 3.84
CA VAL A 36 -5.26 -15.90 4.19
C VAL A 36 -4.49 -15.08 5.23
N PRO A 37 -4.17 -15.65 6.40
CA PRO A 37 -3.44 -14.95 7.45
C PRO A 37 -2.06 -14.48 6.98
N VAL A 38 -1.60 -13.34 7.51
CA VAL A 38 -0.28 -12.78 7.19
C VAL A 38 0.83 -13.77 7.53
N GLY A 39 1.70 -14.02 6.56
CA GLY A 39 2.82 -14.96 6.71
C GLY A 39 2.50 -16.40 6.32
N GLU A 40 1.26 -16.75 6.04
CA GLU A 40 0.89 -18.06 5.53
C GLU A 40 0.98 -18.11 3.99
N VAL A 41 1.18 -19.31 3.45
CA VAL A 41 1.27 -19.53 2.01
C VAL A 41 -0.10 -19.35 1.37
N TRP A 42 -0.18 -18.60 0.29
CA TRP A 42 -1.40 -18.51 -0.53
C TRP A 42 -1.59 -19.79 -1.33
N PRO A 43 -2.68 -20.54 -1.12
CA PRO A 43 -2.95 -21.77 -1.86
C PRO A 43 -3.14 -21.47 -3.36
N LEU A 44 -2.56 -22.29 -4.22
CA LEU A 44 -2.69 -22.13 -5.67
C LEU A 44 -4.15 -22.17 -6.13
N GLU A 45 -4.96 -23.08 -5.55
CA GLU A 45 -6.37 -23.22 -5.92
C GLU A 45 -7.18 -21.97 -5.62
N ASP A 46 -6.94 -21.31 -4.48
CA ASP A 46 -7.62 -20.08 -4.09
C ASP A 46 -7.25 -18.91 -5.03
N ILE A 47 -5.96 -18.85 -5.43
CA ILE A 47 -5.51 -17.88 -6.45
C ILE A 47 -6.20 -18.12 -7.79
N LEU A 48 -6.29 -19.38 -8.22
CA LEU A 48 -6.94 -19.76 -9.47
C LEU A 48 -8.45 -19.54 -9.43
N GLU A 49 -9.10 -19.76 -8.29
CA GLU A 49 -10.52 -19.47 -8.10
C GLU A 49 -10.81 -17.96 -8.24
N LEU A 50 -10.08 -17.13 -7.51
CA LEU A 50 -10.17 -15.67 -7.61
C LEU A 50 -9.92 -15.17 -9.03
N LYS A 51 -8.89 -15.70 -9.69
CA LYS A 51 -8.55 -15.36 -11.07
C LYS A 51 -9.67 -15.73 -12.04
N ARG A 52 -10.22 -16.96 -11.95
CA ARG A 52 -11.35 -17.41 -12.78
C ARG A 52 -12.59 -16.55 -12.60
N ASP A 53 -12.89 -16.14 -11.37
CA ASP A 53 -14.01 -15.24 -11.09
C ASP A 53 -13.84 -13.91 -11.83
N ILE A 54 -12.70 -13.25 -11.67
CA ILE A 54 -12.39 -11.97 -12.34
C ILE A 54 -12.44 -12.12 -13.86
N GLU A 55 -11.81 -13.16 -14.43
CA GLU A 55 -11.74 -13.38 -15.88
C GLU A 55 -13.10 -13.76 -16.48
N SER A 56 -13.97 -14.40 -15.72
CA SER A 56 -15.34 -14.73 -16.16
C SER A 56 -16.19 -13.48 -16.44
N HIS A 57 -15.82 -12.35 -15.80
CA HIS A 57 -16.44 -11.04 -16.02
C HIS A 57 -15.77 -10.22 -17.15
N GLY A 58 -14.78 -10.80 -17.86
CA GLY A 58 -14.03 -10.11 -18.92
C GLY A 58 -13.02 -9.08 -18.40
N LEU A 59 -12.65 -9.19 -17.14
CA LEU A 59 -11.62 -8.39 -16.46
C LEU A 59 -10.33 -9.19 -16.37
N VAL A 60 -9.23 -8.57 -15.93
CA VAL A 60 -7.90 -9.17 -15.87
C VAL A 60 -7.33 -9.00 -14.46
N PHE A 61 -6.69 -10.05 -13.92
CA PHE A 61 -6.01 -10.05 -12.65
C PHE A 61 -4.49 -10.12 -12.87
N GLU A 62 -3.83 -8.96 -12.92
CA GLU A 62 -2.38 -8.84 -13.15
C GLU A 62 -1.62 -8.26 -11.97
N THR A 63 -2.30 -7.64 -11.02
CA THR A 63 -1.69 -6.92 -9.89
C THR A 63 -2.28 -7.39 -8.56
N VAL A 64 -1.41 -7.88 -7.71
CA VAL A 64 -1.73 -8.26 -6.32
C VAL A 64 -1.41 -7.09 -5.40
N GLU A 65 -2.36 -6.71 -4.58
CA GLU A 65 -2.16 -5.73 -3.51
C GLU A 65 -3.00 -6.12 -2.28
N SER A 66 -2.36 -6.69 -1.23
CA SER A 66 -0.93 -6.93 -1.05
C SER A 66 -0.68 -8.37 -0.61
N VAL A 67 0.53 -8.88 -0.88
CA VAL A 67 1.07 -9.97 -0.09
C VAL A 67 1.77 -9.33 1.10
N ASN A 68 1.13 -9.38 2.28
CA ASN A 68 1.61 -8.71 3.48
C ASN A 68 2.85 -9.38 4.05
N VAL A 69 3.83 -8.57 4.47
CA VAL A 69 5.07 -9.03 5.08
C VAL A 69 4.88 -9.21 6.59
N HIS A 70 5.17 -10.42 7.11
CA HIS A 70 5.03 -10.73 8.52
C HIS A 70 5.96 -9.89 9.40
N GLU A 71 5.50 -9.51 10.61
CA GLU A 71 6.28 -8.66 11.54
C GLU A 71 7.62 -9.26 11.92
N ASP A 72 7.71 -10.58 12.04
CA ASP A 72 8.97 -11.27 12.35
C ASP A 72 10.07 -11.04 11.29
N ILE A 73 9.68 -10.82 10.03
CA ILE A 73 10.60 -10.45 8.96
C ILE A 73 11.09 -9.01 9.18
N LYS A 74 10.17 -8.09 9.43
CA LYS A 74 10.48 -6.67 9.66
C LYS A 74 11.35 -6.48 10.91
N LEU A 75 11.11 -7.25 11.97
CA LEU A 75 11.87 -7.26 13.20
C LEU A 75 13.22 -8.02 13.10
N GLY A 76 13.35 -8.91 12.11
CA GLY A 76 14.51 -9.77 11.98
C GLY A 76 14.60 -10.88 13.04
N LEU A 77 13.45 -11.37 13.49
CA LEU A 77 13.36 -12.45 14.50
C LEU A 77 13.82 -13.81 13.91
N PRO A 78 14.19 -14.78 14.74
CA PRO A 78 14.65 -16.11 14.27
C PRO A 78 13.61 -16.84 13.39
N SER A 79 12.33 -16.60 13.60
CA SER A 79 11.21 -17.16 12.82
C SER A 79 11.05 -16.55 11.42
N ARG A 80 11.75 -15.45 11.09
CA ARG A 80 11.65 -14.76 9.80
C ARG A 80 11.88 -15.67 8.61
N ASP A 81 12.79 -16.63 8.72
CA ASP A 81 13.16 -17.51 7.61
C ASP A 81 11.99 -18.41 7.20
N LYS A 82 11.19 -18.90 8.16
CA LYS A 82 9.95 -19.62 7.88
C LYS A 82 8.98 -18.76 7.05
N TYR A 83 8.75 -17.51 7.47
CA TYR A 83 7.82 -16.62 6.79
C TYR A 83 8.35 -16.14 5.43
N ILE A 84 9.66 -16.03 5.27
CA ILE A 84 10.29 -15.77 3.96
C ILE A 84 10.09 -16.95 3.02
N GLU A 85 10.25 -18.20 3.48
CA GLU A 85 9.98 -19.37 2.63
C GLU A 85 8.49 -19.46 2.25
N ASN A 86 7.56 -19.15 3.16
CA ASN A 86 6.14 -19.06 2.84
C ASN A 86 5.85 -17.96 1.79
N TYR A 87 6.54 -16.82 1.90
CA TYR A 87 6.41 -15.73 0.92
C TYR A 87 6.92 -16.17 -0.47
N LYS A 88 8.05 -16.85 -0.52
CA LYS A 88 8.62 -17.41 -1.76
C LYS A 88 7.67 -18.43 -2.40
N GLU A 89 7.05 -19.31 -1.61
CA GLU A 89 6.09 -20.27 -2.14
C GLU A 89 4.81 -19.56 -2.64
N THR A 90 4.35 -18.50 -1.96
CA THR A 90 3.27 -17.65 -2.46
C THR A 90 3.62 -17.05 -3.82
N LEU A 91 4.82 -16.51 -4.02
CA LEU A 91 5.28 -15.98 -5.32
C LEU A 91 5.29 -17.08 -6.39
N ARG A 92 5.76 -18.29 -6.07
CA ARG A 92 5.71 -19.43 -7.01
C ARG A 92 4.29 -19.81 -7.38
N ASN A 93 3.36 -19.80 -6.43
CA ASN A 93 1.96 -20.10 -6.68
C ASN A 93 1.28 -19.01 -7.55
N LEU A 94 1.60 -17.74 -7.33
CA LEU A 94 1.17 -16.64 -8.20
C LEU A 94 1.75 -16.80 -9.62
N GLY A 95 3.01 -17.18 -9.76
CA GLY A 95 3.64 -17.48 -11.04
C GLY A 95 2.98 -18.67 -11.76
N LYS A 96 2.69 -19.78 -11.03
CA LYS A 96 1.99 -20.96 -11.57
C LYS A 96 0.56 -20.62 -12.02
N ALA A 97 -0.13 -19.73 -11.32
CA ALA A 97 -1.46 -19.27 -11.73
C ALA A 97 -1.44 -18.49 -13.05
N GLY A 98 -0.31 -17.90 -13.39
CA GLY A 98 -0.06 -17.19 -14.63
C GLY A 98 -0.78 -15.84 -14.72
N GLY A 99 -0.24 -14.92 -15.50
CA GLY A 99 -0.85 -13.62 -15.76
C GLY A 99 -0.57 -12.57 -14.68
N ILE A 100 -0.17 -12.95 -13.47
CA ILE A 100 0.20 -12.01 -12.42
C ILE A 100 1.57 -11.39 -12.75
N LYS A 101 1.64 -10.07 -12.81
CA LYS A 101 2.84 -9.32 -13.22
C LYS A 101 3.46 -8.53 -12.08
N VAL A 102 2.63 -8.06 -11.15
CA VAL A 102 3.07 -7.18 -10.05
C VAL A 102 2.54 -7.66 -8.71
N VAL A 103 3.40 -7.68 -7.72
CA VAL A 103 3.05 -7.91 -6.31
C VAL A 103 3.45 -6.68 -5.50
N CYS A 104 2.43 -5.94 -5.05
CA CYS A 104 2.58 -4.85 -4.11
C CYS A 104 2.74 -5.39 -2.69
N TYR A 105 3.61 -4.76 -1.91
CA TYR A 105 3.80 -5.03 -0.49
C TYR A 105 4.25 -3.77 0.24
N ASN A 106 4.12 -3.75 1.55
CA ASN A 106 4.69 -2.71 2.39
C ASN A 106 5.66 -3.30 3.43
N PHE A 107 6.48 -2.44 4.04
CA PHE A 107 7.41 -2.83 5.09
C PHE A 107 7.23 -1.94 6.34
N MET A 108 6.03 -1.44 6.54
CA MET A 108 5.66 -0.57 7.64
C MET A 108 5.59 -1.36 8.95
N PRO A 109 6.31 -0.94 10.00
CA PRO A 109 6.21 -1.54 11.33
C PRO A 109 4.80 -1.40 11.90
N VAL A 110 4.21 -2.49 12.36
CA VAL A 110 2.94 -2.60 13.09
C VAL A 110 1.73 -2.20 12.27
N PHE A 111 1.67 -0.96 11.79
CA PHE A 111 0.52 -0.40 11.06
C PHE A 111 0.84 -0.23 9.59
N ASP A 112 -0.10 -0.60 8.73
CA ASP A 112 0.02 -0.41 7.29
C ASP A 112 0.01 1.10 6.97
N TRP A 113 -1.06 1.82 7.32
CA TRP A 113 -1.12 3.27 7.27
C TRP A 113 -1.80 3.83 8.53
N THR A 114 -1.56 5.10 8.83
CA THR A 114 -2.04 5.72 10.07
C THR A 114 -2.80 7.01 9.79
N ARG A 115 -3.97 7.15 10.39
CA ARG A 115 -4.77 8.40 10.42
C ARG A 115 -5.18 8.72 11.84
N SER A 116 -5.36 9.99 12.12
CA SER A 116 -5.88 10.47 13.41
C SER A 116 -7.41 10.55 13.42
N GLU A 117 -8.03 10.56 12.24
CA GLU A 117 -9.47 10.71 12.07
C GLU A 117 -9.90 10.06 10.75
N LEU A 118 -10.89 9.16 10.82
CA LEU A 118 -11.31 8.36 9.66
C LEU A 118 -12.47 8.99 8.88
N ALA A 119 -13.16 9.94 9.47
CA ALA A 119 -14.33 10.58 8.87
C ALA A 119 -14.35 12.08 9.25
N LYS A 120 -13.27 12.80 8.96
CA LYS A 120 -13.23 14.26 9.12
C LYS A 120 -14.22 14.88 8.16
N GLU A 121 -15.20 15.62 8.68
CA GLU A 121 -16.20 16.32 7.88
C GLU A 121 -15.58 17.55 7.20
N LEU A 122 -15.91 17.72 5.92
CA LEU A 122 -15.60 18.90 5.11
C LEU A 122 -16.80 19.84 5.03
N GLU A 123 -16.60 21.07 4.55
CA GLU A 123 -17.63 22.12 4.49
C GLU A 123 -18.87 21.72 3.67
N ASP A 124 -18.72 20.81 2.73
CA ASP A 124 -19.82 20.31 1.87
C ASP A 124 -20.53 19.07 2.43
N GLY A 125 -20.18 18.65 3.66
CA GLY A 125 -20.75 17.48 4.32
C GLY A 125 -20.18 16.14 3.86
N SER A 126 -19.20 16.11 2.94
CA SER A 126 -18.44 14.91 2.65
C SER A 126 -17.42 14.64 3.76
N THR A 127 -16.93 13.41 3.83
CA THR A 127 -15.92 13.03 4.83
C THR A 127 -14.63 12.58 4.18
N VAL A 128 -13.52 12.71 4.90
CA VAL A 128 -12.18 12.33 4.44
C VAL A 128 -11.35 11.72 5.58
N LEU A 129 -10.37 10.94 5.19
CA LEU A 129 -9.30 10.52 6.10
C LEU A 129 -8.39 11.70 6.40
N SER A 130 -8.02 11.91 7.66
CA SER A 130 -7.09 12.98 8.03
C SER A 130 -6.02 12.51 9.02
N TYR A 131 -4.87 13.16 8.97
CA TYR A 131 -3.75 12.96 9.87
C TYR A 131 -3.37 14.28 10.54
N ASP A 132 -3.21 14.25 11.85
CA ASP A 132 -2.70 15.37 12.67
C ASP A 132 -1.68 14.81 13.67
N GLU A 133 -0.42 15.13 13.44
CA GLU A 133 0.69 14.67 14.27
C GLU A 133 0.53 15.09 15.75
N ASN A 134 -0.06 16.26 16.02
CA ASN A 134 -0.29 16.72 17.38
C ASN A 134 -1.31 15.85 18.13
N LYS A 135 -2.32 15.33 17.41
CA LYS A 135 -3.26 14.36 17.96
C LYS A 135 -2.55 13.04 18.23
N ILE A 136 -1.79 12.53 17.25
CA ILE A 136 -1.09 11.24 17.31
C ILE A 136 -0.01 11.20 18.42
N ARG A 137 0.79 12.26 18.58
CA ARG A 137 1.88 12.31 19.59
C ARG A 137 1.41 12.11 21.02
N ASN A 138 0.18 12.48 21.32
CA ASN A 138 -0.38 12.45 22.67
C ASN A 138 -1.26 11.22 22.93
N ILE A 139 -1.39 10.33 21.96
CA ILE A 139 -2.24 9.16 22.06
C ILE A 139 -1.38 7.95 22.46
N ASP A 140 -1.84 7.25 23.52
CA ASP A 140 -1.39 5.88 23.75
C ASP A 140 -1.85 5.00 22.59
N PRO A 141 -0.93 4.33 21.87
CA PRO A 141 -1.30 3.50 20.73
C PRO A 141 -2.38 2.45 21.02
N GLN A 142 -2.48 1.97 22.27
CA GLN A 142 -3.53 1.06 22.70
C GLN A 142 -4.90 1.74 22.78
N LYS A 143 -4.94 2.99 23.25
CA LYS A 143 -6.17 3.78 23.29
C LYS A 143 -6.61 4.23 21.90
N LEU A 144 -5.65 4.48 21.01
CA LEU A 144 -5.96 4.81 19.63
C LEU A 144 -6.71 3.67 18.92
N ALA A 145 -6.34 2.43 19.19
CA ALA A 145 -7.04 1.28 18.65
C ALA A 145 -8.51 1.24 19.10
N ASP A 146 -8.76 1.45 20.38
CA ASP A 146 -10.12 1.49 20.93
C ASP A 146 -10.92 2.68 20.38
N GLU A 147 -10.30 3.85 20.24
CA GLU A 147 -10.92 5.04 19.67
C GLU A 147 -11.22 4.91 18.18
N ILE A 148 -10.32 4.31 17.41
CA ILE A 148 -10.52 4.03 15.99
C ILE A 148 -11.69 3.06 15.82
N GLU A 149 -11.76 2.01 16.62
CA GLU A 149 -12.88 1.08 16.60
C GLU A 149 -14.22 1.77 16.86
N GLN A 150 -14.29 2.63 17.88
CA GLN A 150 -15.50 3.36 18.24
C GLN A 150 -15.91 4.40 17.18
N ASN A 151 -14.96 5.02 16.50
CA ASN A 151 -15.19 6.08 15.52
C ASN A 151 -15.17 5.59 14.07
N SER A 152 -14.87 4.32 13.81
CA SER A 152 -14.68 3.78 12.47
C SER A 152 -15.98 3.58 11.69
N GLN A 153 -17.14 3.75 12.31
CA GLN A 153 -18.45 3.55 11.66
C GLN A 153 -18.56 2.23 10.88
N GLY A 154 -17.82 1.20 11.32
CA GLY A 154 -17.77 -0.10 10.65
C GLY A 154 -16.59 -0.28 9.69
N PHE A 155 -15.68 0.67 9.60
CA PHE A 155 -14.42 0.49 8.89
C PHE A 155 -13.45 -0.36 9.71
N GLU A 156 -12.95 -1.44 9.13
CA GLU A 156 -11.75 -2.10 9.64
C GLU A 156 -10.55 -1.68 8.80
N LEU A 157 -9.58 -1.05 9.45
CA LEU A 157 -8.33 -0.69 8.82
C LEU A 157 -7.40 -1.90 8.76
N PRO A 158 -6.71 -2.16 7.63
CA PRO A 158 -5.63 -3.12 7.59
C PRO A 158 -4.59 -2.82 8.67
N GLY A 159 -4.29 -3.83 9.50
CA GLY A 159 -3.38 -3.65 10.64
C GLY A 159 -4.04 -3.19 11.94
N TRP A 160 -5.34 -2.84 11.92
CA TRP A 160 -6.10 -2.40 13.09
C TRP A 160 -7.24 -3.37 13.46
N GLU A 161 -7.17 -4.62 12.98
CA GLU A 161 -8.15 -5.64 13.32
C GLU A 161 -8.14 -5.95 14.82
N LYS A 162 -9.31 -6.19 15.41
CA LYS A 162 -9.49 -6.49 16.86
C LYS A 162 -8.55 -7.58 17.38
N SER A 163 -8.39 -8.65 16.61
CA SER A 163 -7.51 -9.76 16.98
C SER A 163 -6.04 -9.33 17.12
N ARG A 164 -5.63 -8.33 16.36
CA ARG A 164 -4.28 -7.76 16.35
C ARG A 164 -4.04 -6.75 17.47
N LEU A 165 -5.11 -6.06 17.91
CA LEU A 165 -5.01 -5.06 18.98
C LEU A 165 -4.49 -5.65 20.30
N ALA A 166 -4.85 -6.90 20.61
CA ALA A 166 -4.35 -7.60 21.81
C ALA A 166 -2.83 -7.85 21.76
N GLU A 167 -2.23 -7.88 20.55
CA GLU A 167 -0.81 -8.10 20.34
C GLU A 167 0.01 -6.80 20.22
N LEU A 168 -0.65 -5.65 20.05
CA LEU A 168 0.02 -4.37 19.78
C LEU A 168 1.07 -4.03 20.83
N LYS A 169 0.75 -4.19 22.11
CA LYS A 169 1.71 -3.89 23.19
C LYS A 169 3.00 -4.68 23.05
N LYS A 170 2.88 -5.98 22.77
CA LYS A 170 4.03 -6.85 22.56
C LYS A 170 4.83 -6.43 21.32
N LEU A 171 4.15 -6.05 20.24
CA LEU A 171 4.82 -5.57 19.03
C LEU A 171 5.60 -4.27 19.30
N PHE A 172 4.99 -3.29 20.00
CA PHE A 172 5.71 -2.07 20.38
C PHE A 172 6.93 -2.36 21.25
N GLU A 173 6.83 -3.30 22.19
CA GLU A 173 7.98 -3.74 23.01
C GLU A 173 9.08 -4.35 22.13
N LEU A 174 8.74 -5.17 21.14
CA LEU A 174 9.69 -5.79 20.22
C LEU A 174 10.37 -4.78 19.28
N TYR A 175 9.68 -3.68 18.93
CA TYR A 175 10.28 -2.60 18.12
C TYR A 175 11.15 -1.64 18.93
N GLN A 176 11.21 -1.75 20.27
CA GLN A 176 12.12 -0.95 21.05
C GLN A 176 13.57 -1.23 20.62
N GLY A 177 14.28 -0.17 20.20
CA GLY A 177 15.65 -0.27 19.69
C GLY A 177 15.79 -0.70 18.23
N VAL A 178 14.69 -0.83 17.49
CA VAL A 178 14.71 -0.96 16.04
C VAL A 178 14.68 0.43 15.42
N ASP A 179 15.79 0.85 14.85
CA ASP A 179 15.95 2.10 14.11
C ASP A 179 15.79 1.89 12.59
N GLU A 180 15.91 2.97 11.82
CA GLU A 180 15.83 2.91 10.35
C GLU A 180 16.90 1.99 9.74
N GLU A 181 18.13 2.01 10.26
CA GLU A 181 19.23 1.19 9.73
C GLU A 181 18.96 -0.30 9.95
N LYS A 182 18.42 -0.67 11.11
CA LYS A 182 18.01 -2.02 11.39
C LYS A 182 16.86 -2.47 10.49
N LEU A 183 15.88 -1.58 10.27
CA LEU A 183 14.76 -1.87 9.38
C LEU A 183 15.22 -2.01 7.92
N PHE A 184 16.15 -1.17 7.45
CA PHE A 184 16.80 -1.33 6.14
C PHE A 184 17.57 -2.65 6.02
N ALA A 185 18.30 -3.04 7.05
CA ALA A 185 19.02 -4.33 7.05
C ALA A 185 18.06 -5.53 6.96
N ASN A 186 16.92 -5.45 7.65
CA ASN A 186 15.90 -6.50 7.60
C ASN A 186 15.19 -6.53 6.23
N LEU A 187 14.90 -5.35 5.64
CA LEU A 187 14.38 -5.25 4.27
C LEU A 187 15.36 -5.84 3.25
N LYS A 188 16.66 -5.54 3.37
CA LYS A 188 17.69 -6.11 2.51
C LYS A 188 17.68 -7.63 2.58
N TYR A 189 17.69 -8.20 3.78
CA TYR A 189 17.66 -9.65 3.97
C TYR A 189 16.42 -10.29 3.31
N PHE A 190 15.27 -9.66 3.45
CA PHE A 190 14.03 -10.09 2.81
C PHE A 190 14.14 -10.03 1.27
N LEU A 191 14.60 -8.90 0.72
CA LEU A 191 14.72 -8.71 -0.73
C LEU A 191 15.73 -9.69 -1.36
N GLU A 192 16.88 -9.92 -0.71
CA GLU A 192 17.89 -10.88 -1.20
C GLU A 192 17.32 -12.30 -1.32
N ALA A 193 16.33 -12.64 -0.48
CA ALA A 193 15.69 -13.95 -0.52
C ALA A 193 14.57 -14.06 -1.54
N ILE A 194 13.73 -13.00 -1.73
CA ILE A 194 12.51 -13.09 -2.53
C ILE A 194 12.70 -12.62 -3.97
N VAL A 195 13.60 -11.66 -4.24
CA VAL A 195 13.77 -11.08 -5.59
C VAL A 195 14.21 -12.15 -6.60
N PRO A 196 15.14 -13.06 -6.31
CA PRO A 196 15.49 -14.14 -7.25
C PRO A 196 14.27 -15.04 -7.60
N VAL A 197 13.38 -15.29 -6.65
CA VAL A 197 12.16 -16.07 -6.90
C VAL A 197 11.15 -15.26 -7.74
N ALA A 198 11.02 -13.97 -7.49
CA ALA A 198 10.20 -13.08 -8.30
C ALA A 198 10.68 -13.04 -9.76
N GLU A 199 12.00 -12.98 -9.99
CA GLU A 199 12.61 -13.09 -11.33
C GLU A 199 12.31 -14.45 -11.99
N GLU A 200 12.46 -15.55 -11.25
CA GLU A 200 12.19 -16.91 -11.74
C GLU A 200 10.77 -17.03 -12.28
N VAL A 201 9.79 -16.43 -11.60
CA VAL A 201 8.36 -16.52 -11.98
C VAL A 201 7.86 -15.33 -12.79
N GLY A 202 8.73 -14.37 -13.14
CA GLY A 202 8.40 -13.21 -13.97
C GLY A 202 7.52 -12.16 -13.28
N ILE A 203 7.56 -12.09 -11.95
CA ILE A 203 6.82 -11.13 -11.13
C ILE A 203 7.72 -9.95 -10.74
N LYS A 204 7.17 -8.75 -10.77
CA LYS A 204 7.80 -7.52 -10.28
C LYS A 204 7.32 -7.22 -8.87
N MET A 205 8.25 -7.13 -7.92
CA MET A 205 7.98 -6.70 -6.56
C MET A 205 7.85 -5.18 -6.51
N ALA A 206 6.84 -4.66 -5.81
CA ALA A 206 6.53 -3.24 -5.77
C ALA A 206 6.28 -2.78 -4.33
N ILE A 207 7.31 -2.22 -3.67
CA ILE A 207 7.16 -1.73 -2.30
C ILE A 207 6.33 -0.44 -2.27
N HIS A 208 5.33 -0.40 -1.39
CA HIS A 208 4.49 0.78 -1.16
C HIS A 208 5.16 1.77 -0.20
N PRO A 209 5.10 3.09 -0.45
CA PRO A 209 5.60 4.10 0.48
C PRO A 209 4.90 4.05 1.84
N ASP A 210 5.63 4.46 2.87
CA ASP A 210 5.06 4.65 4.20
C ASP A 210 4.01 5.77 4.20
N ASP A 211 2.94 5.60 4.94
CA ASP A 211 1.83 6.54 5.04
C ASP A 211 1.41 6.80 6.50
N PRO A 212 1.78 7.94 7.05
CA PRO A 212 2.56 9.04 6.46
C PRO A 212 4.05 8.69 6.29
N PRO A 213 4.79 9.46 5.45
CA PRO A 213 6.19 9.21 5.14
C PRO A 213 7.14 9.78 6.20
N TRP A 214 6.88 9.47 7.46
CA TRP A 214 7.71 9.79 8.63
C TRP A 214 7.38 8.85 9.79
N SER A 215 8.24 8.82 10.81
CA SER A 215 8.06 7.99 12.01
C SER A 215 6.76 8.32 12.75
N VAL A 216 6.01 7.29 13.13
CA VAL A 216 4.75 7.39 13.88
C VAL A 216 4.86 6.53 15.13
N PHE A 217 4.47 7.02 16.30
CA PHE A 217 4.56 6.35 17.59
C PHE A 217 5.98 5.88 17.97
N GLY A 218 7.02 6.53 17.43
CA GLY A 218 8.40 6.10 17.63
C GLY A 218 8.82 4.89 16.78
N LEU A 219 7.94 4.38 15.93
CA LEU A 219 8.26 3.32 14.98
C LEU A 219 9.00 3.91 13.77
N PRO A 220 10.11 3.28 13.30
CA PRO A 220 10.84 3.78 12.14
C PRO A 220 10.04 3.61 10.85
N ARG A 221 10.26 4.51 9.90
CA ARG A 221 9.71 4.46 8.54
C ARG A 221 10.84 4.68 7.55
N ILE A 222 10.91 3.88 6.50
CA ILE A 222 12.05 3.86 5.56
C ILE A 222 11.68 4.12 4.11
N VAL A 223 10.41 4.02 3.74
CA VAL A 223 9.92 4.26 2.36
C VAL A 223 9.32 5.66 2.28
N THR A 224 10.15 6.71 2.51
CA THR A 224 9.68 8.05 2.91
C THR A 224 10.09 9.18 1.97
N SER A 225 11.15 9.01 1.18
CA SER A 225 11.75 10.08 0.39
C SER A 225 12.46 9.54 -0.84
N ARG A 226 12.74 10.41 -1.84
CA ARG A 226 13.54 10.04 -3.02
C ARG A 226 14.85 9.36 -2.63
N LYS A 227 15.55 9.87 -1.61
CA LYS A 227 16.82 9.30 -1.12
C LYS A 227 16.62 7.86 -0.62
N ASN A 228 15.61 7.64 0.18
CA ASN A 228 15.32 6.31 0.74
C ASN A 228 14.80 5.34 -0.33
N LEU A 229 13.98 5.80 -1.27
CA LEU A 229 13.55 5.01 -2.42
C LEU A 229 14.74 4.58 -3.29
N GLN A 230 15.72 5.48 -3.52
CA GLN A 230 16.94 5.14 -4.25
C GLN A 230 17.72 4.03 -3.50
N ARG A 231 17.91 4.19 -2.20
CA ARG A 231 18.54 3.17 -1.36
C ARG A 231 17.83 1.82 -1.47
N ILE A 232 16.50 1.79 -1.47
CA ILE A 232 15.70 0.56 -1.55
C ILE A 232 15.92 -0.17 -2.88
N VAL A 233 15.88 0.53 -4.00
CA VAL A 233 16.08 -0.11 -5.30
C VAL A 233 17.52 -0.59 -5.50
N GLU A 234 18.48 -0.04 -4.75
CA GLU A 234 19.89 -0.44 -4.72
C GLU A 234 20.19 -1.58 -3.73
N LEU A 235 19.31 -1.88 -2.75
CA LEU A 235 19.52 -3.01 -1.82
C LEU A 235 19.69 -4.33 -2.56
N VAL A 236 18.91 -4.53 -3.63
CA VAL A 236 19.04 -5.60 -4.61
C VAL A 236 18.83 -4.95 -5.98
N ASP A 237 19.89 -4.75 -6.74
CA ASP A 237 19.83 -4.12 -8.05
C ASP A 237 19.29 -5.10 -9.11
N SER A 238 17.99 -5.24 -9.13
CA SER A 238 17.24 -6.12 -10.03
C SER A 238 16.05 -5.38 -10.64
N PRO A 239 15.74 -5.59 -11.92
CA PRO A 239 14.51 -5.06 -12.53
C PRO A 239 13.23 -5.62 -11.90
N ALA A 240 13.31 -6.69 -11.11
CA ALA A 240 12.18 -7.22 -10.34
C ALA A 240 11.99 -6.51 -8.98
N ASN A 241 12.99 -5.76 -8.48
CA ASN A 241 12.87 -4.93 -7.29
C ASN A 241 12.50 -3.50 -7.66
N GLY A 242 11.34 -3.02 -7.28
CA GLY A 242 10.87 -1.67 -7.61
C GLY A 242 9.78 -1.15 -6.68
N LEU A 243 9.06 -0.17 -7.15
CA LEU A 243 8.22 0.69 -6.34
C LEU A 243 6.75 0.62 -6.77
N THR A 244 5.87 0.60 -5.80
CA THR A 244 4.55 1.21 -5.93
C THR A 244 4.71 2.69 -5.61
N LEU A 245 4.47 3.56 -6.57
CA LEU A 245 4.64 4.99 -6.35
C LEU A 245 3.28 5.61 -6.02
N CYS A 246 3.04 5.84 -4.72
CA CYS A 246 1.84 6.50 -4.22
C CYS A 246 2.08 7.99 -4.05
N SER A 247 1.42 8.79 -4.88
CA SER A 247 1.56 10.25 -4.85
C SER A 247 1.08 10.87 -3.54
N GLY A 248 -0.01 10.35 -2.97
CA GLY A 248 -0.55 10.90 -1.73
C GLY A 248 0.29 10.55 -0.49
N SER A 249 0.78 9.30 -0.39
CA SER A 249 1.63 8.91 0.74
C SER A 249 2.91 9.72 0.78
N LEU A 250 3.69 9.73 -0.31
CA LEU A 250 4.93 10.51 -0.39
C LEU A 250 4.66 12.02 -0.36
N GLY A 251 3.59 12.46 -1.04
CA GLY A 251 3.25 13.87 -1.19
C GLY A 251 2.63 14.51 0.06
N ALA A 252 2.34 13.74 1.11
CA ALA A 252 2.04 14.28 2.43
C ALA A 252 3.23 15.04 3.04
N ASN A 253 4.46 14.76 2.59
CA ASN A 253 5.64 15.56 2.86
C ASN A 253 5.91 16.49 1.67
N ALA A 254 5.79 17.81 1.90
CA ALA A 254 5.98 18.84 0.88
C ALA A 254 7.40 18.88 0.27
N GLU A 255 8.39 18.29 0.95
CA GLU A 255 9.77 18.17 0.41
C GLU A 255 9.85 17.14 -0.72
N ASN A 256 8.91 16.22 -0.82
CA ASN A 256 8.86 15.22 -1.87
C ASN A 256 8.24 15.80 -3.15
N GLN A 257 9.08 16.11 -4.12
CA GLN A 257 8.65 16.59 -5.44
C GLN A 257 8.21 15.39 -6.29
N ILE A 258 6.92 15.03 -6.22
CA ILE A 258 6.38 13.80 -6.79
C ILE A 258 6.63 13.67 -8.31
N PRO A 259 6.42 14.71 -9.14
CA PRO A 259 6.73 14.61 -10.58
C PRO A 259 8.20 14.27 -10.88
N GLU A 260 9.13 14.80 -10.06
CA GLU A 260 10.56 14.51 -10.21
C GLU A 260 10.89 13.08 -9.78
N ILE A 261 10.25 12.60 -8.70
CA ILE A 261 10.39 11.21 -8.22
C ILE A 261 9.89 10.25 -9.30
N VAL A 262 8.74 10.52 -9.91
CA VAL A 262 8.19 9.74 -11.02
C VAL A 262 9.17 9.72 -12.21
N ARG A 263 9.69 10.86 -12.64
CA ARG A 263 10.65 10.94 -13.77
C ARG A 263 11.92 10.17 -13.47
N HIS A 264 12.44 10.29 -12.23
CA HIS A 264 13.67 9.62 -11.84
C HIS A 264 13.54 8.09 -11.86
N PHE A 265 12.59 7.53 -11.13
CA PHE A 265 12.43 6.08 -11.04
C PHE A 265 11.75 5.48 -12.28
N GLY A 266 10.95 6.26 -12.99
CA GLY A 266 10.38 5.86 -14.28
C GLY A 266 11.45 5.69 -15.34
N ALA A 267 12.42 6.62 -15.44
CA ALA A 267 13.57 6.49 -16.34
C ALA A 267 14.46 5.28 -16.03
N MET A 268 14.49 4.85 -14.76
CA MET A 268 15.19 3.63 -14.32
C MET A 268 14.38 2.34 -14.56
N GLY A 269 13.10 2.43 -14.98
CA GLY A 269 12.19 1.28 -15.09
C GLY A 269 11.84 0.64 -13.75
N ARG A 270 11.94 1.41 -12.64
CA ARG A 270 11.72 0.90 -11.26
C ARG A 270 10.35 1.25 -10.69
N ILE A 271 9.45 1.88 -11.43
CA ILE A 271 8.05 2.01 -11.05
C ILE A 271 7.29 0.83 -11.63
N HIS A 272 6.73 0.00 -10.79
CA HIS A 272 5.98 -1.18 -11.20
C HIS A 272 4.47 -0.99 -11.06
N PHE A 273 4.05 -0.09 -10.17
CA PHE A 273 2.66 0.23 -9.92
C PHE A 273 2.50 1.71 -9.54
N GLY A 274 1.46 2.37 -10.02
CA GLY A 274 1.14 3.76 -9.71
C GLY A 274 -0.12 3.88 -8.87
N HIS A 275 -0.03 4.55 -7.70
CA HIS A 275 -1.18 5.06 -6.96
C HIS A 275 -1.26 6.56 -7.12
N VAL A 276 -2.36 7.04 -7.69
CA VAL A 276 -2.53 8.46 -8.00
C VAL A 276 -3.67 9.02 -7.18
N ARG A 277 -3.34 9.78 -6.15
CA ARG A 277 -4.28 10.50 -5.29
C ARG A 277 -3.71 11.84 -4.84
N ASN A 278 -4.57 12.75 -4.44
CA ASN A 278 -4.21 14.06 -3.94
C ASN A 278 -4.46 14.15 -2.43
N VAL A 279 -3.65 14.96 -1.76
CA VAL A 279 -3.80 15.30 -0.34
C VAL A 279 -3.70 16.80 -0.17
N LYS A 280 -4.37 17.36 0.84
CA LYS A 280 -4.24 18.74 1.26
C LYS A 280 -3.35 18.82 2.49
N ILE A 281 -2.15 19.36 2.33
CA ILE A 281 -1.28 19.71 3.46
C ILE A 281 -1.81 21.01 4.07
N VAL A 282 -2.22 20.96 5.33
CA VAL A 282 -2.68 22.13 6.08
C VAL A 282 -1.48 22.84 6.71
N THR A 283 -0.64 22.06 7.39
CA THR A 283 0.65 22.47 7.93
C THR A 283 1.58 21.24 7.92
N PRO A 284 2.90 21.37 8.09
CA PRO A 284 3.77 20.22 8.25
C PRO A 284 3.26 19.26 9.34
N GLY A 285 3.11 17.99 9.01
CA GLY A 285 2.55 16.97 9.91
C GLY A 285 1.02 16.96 10.05
N VAL A 286 0.30 17.80 9.29
CA VAL A 286 -1.18 17.84 9.27
C VAL A 286 -1.69 17.85 7.84
N PHE A 287 -2.39 16.81 7.44
CA PHE A 287 -2.97 16.71 6.10
C PHE A 287 -4.31 15.93 6.11
N HIS A 288 -5.04 16.03 5.04
CA HIS A 288 -6.23 15.21 4.81
C HIS A 288 -6.37 14.85 3.34
N GLU A 289 -7.15 13.80 3.06
CA GLU A 289 -7.49 13.39 1.70
C GLU A 289 -8.39 14.44 1.03
N VAL A 290 -8.35 14.49 -0.30
CA VAL A 290 -9.17 15.39 -1.12
C VAL A 290 -9.58 14.71 -2.42
N ALA A 291 -10.37 15.38 -3.26
CA ALA A 291 -10.61 14.91 -4.63
C ALA A 291 -9.32 14.90 -5.47
N HIS A 292 -9.29 14.06 -6.49
CA HIS A 292 -8.10 13.85 -7.34
C HIS A 292 -7.91 14.95 -8.41
N LYS A 293 -8.18 16.18 -8.10
CA LYS A 293 -7.94 17.32 -8.99
C LYS A 293 -6.97 18.33 -8.36
N ASP A 294 -6.32 19.14 -9.19
CA ASP A 294 -5.28 20.07 -8.77
C ASP A 294 -5.78 21.11 -7.75
N ASP A 295 -6.98 21.66 -7.97
CA ASP A 295 -7.51 22.77 -7.16
C ASP A 295 -7.89 22.37 -5.72
N ASP A 296 -8.11 21.10 -5.45
CA ASP A 296 -8.56 20.63 -4.14
C ASP A 296 -7.41 20.32 -3.17
N GLY A 297 -6.25 19.95 -3.71
CA GLY A 297 -5.13 19.46 -2.93
C GLY A 297 -3.86 20.31 -2.98
N SER A 298 -2.79 19.73 -2.49
CA SER A 298 -1.45 20.33 -2.51
C SER A 298 -0.57 19.80 -3.64
N LEU A 299 -1.01 18.76 -4.36
CA LEU A 299 -0.25 18.12 -5.42
C LEU A 299 -0.85 18.50 -6.79
N SER A 300 0.00 18.81 -7.77
CA SER A 300 -0.45 18.95 -9.17
C SER A 300 -0.60 17.55 -9.79
N MET A 301 -1.83 17.09 -9.87
CA MET A 301 -2.19 15.79 -10.46
C MET A 301 -1.86 15.78 -11.94
N PHE A 302 -2.02 16.92 -12.62
CA PHE A 302 -1.65 17.07 -14.02
C PHE A 302 -0.14 16.82 -14.23
N GLU A 303 0.73 17.46 -13.44
CA GLU A 303 2.19 17.28 -13.56
C GLU A 303 2.63 15.86 -13.19
N ILE A 304 1.95 15.23 -12.22
CA ILE A 304 2.20 13.83 -11.87
C ILE A 304 1.85 12.90 -13.04
N MET A 305 0.65 13.04 -13.62
CA MET A 305 0.24 12.22 -14.76
C MET A 305 1.09 12.50 -16.01
N LYS A 306 1.49 13.75 -16.20
CA LYS A 306 2.43 14.12 -17.25
C LYS A 306 3.79 13.46 -17.04
N ALA A 307 4.30 13.40 -15.82
CA ALA A 307 5.57 12.73 -15.53
C ALA A 307 5.51 11.22 -15.84
N TYR A 308 4.43 10.53 -15.52
CA TYR A 308 4.21 9.14 -15.94
C TYR A 308 4.18 8.97 -17.45
N HIS A 309 3.54 9.90 -18.16
CA HIS A 309 3.52 9.91 -19.63
C HIS A 309 4.92 10.15 -20.20
N ASP A 310 5.65 11.15 -19.68
CA ASP A 310 6.97 11.54 -20.17
C ASP A 310 8.00 10.39 -20.08
N VAL A 311 7.89 9.53 -19.07
CA VAL A 311 8.76 8.35 -18.91
C VAL A 311 8.26 7.09 -19.64
N GLY A 312 7.13 7.19 -20.34
CA GLY A 312 6.56 6.05 -21.06
C GLY A 312 6.08 4.93 -20.14
N PHE A 313 5.57 5.25 -18.95
CA PHE A 313 5.07 4.23 -18.04
C PHE A 313 3.87 3.50 -18.62
N GLU A 314 3.95 2.17 -18.75
CA GLU A 314 2.90 1.30 -19.30
C GLU A 314 2.23 0.39 -18.25
N GLY A 315 2.72 0.42 -17.03
CA GLY A 315 2.24 -0.43 -15.94
C GLY A 315 0.83 -0.06 -15.44
N PRO A 316 0.32 -0.84 -14.45
CA PRO A 316 -0.94 -0.56 -13.80
C PRO A 316 -0.88 0.74 -13.02
N ILE A 317 -1.98 1.50 -13.10
CA ILE A 317 -2.17 2.73 -12.35
C ILE A 317 -3.60 2.77 -11.84
N ARG A 318 -3.80 3.15 -10.58
CA ARG A 318 -5.12 3.31 -10.02
C ARG A 318 -5.28 4.63 -9.28
N PRO A 319 -6.48 5.22 -9.28
CA PRO A 319 -6.84 6.17 -8.24
C PRO A 319 -6.77 5.42 -6.91
N ASP A 320 -6.26 6.08 -5.92
CA ASP A 320 -6.25 5.59 -4.55
C ASP A 320 -7.45 6.22 -3.80
N HIS A 321 -7.50 6.13 -2.47
CA HIS A 321 -8.58 6.72 -1.72
C HIS A 321 -8.61 8.26 -1.80
N GLY A 322 -9.76 8.83 -1.53
CA GLY A 322 -10.01 10.26 -1.60
C GLY A 322 -11.18 10.68 -0.70
N ARG A 323 -12.13 11.41 -1.24
CA ARG A 323 -13.33 11.84 -0.50
C ARG A 323 -14.37 10.73 -0.46
N MET A 324 -15.02 10.58 0.68
CA MET A 324 -16.22 9.76 0.87
C MET A 324 -17.46 10.70 0.75
N ILE A 325 -18.30 10.41 -0.24
CA ILE A 325 -19.48 11.19 -0.57
C ILE A 325 -20.74 10.35 -0.35
N TRP A 326 -21.88 11.01 -0.25
CA TRP A 326 -23.22 10.37 -0.13
C TRP A 326 -23.36 9.43 1.07
N GLY A 327 -22.66 9.72 2.18
CA GLY A 327 -22.71 8.88 3.37
C GLY A 327 -22.05 7.52 3.19
N GLU A 328 -21.09 7.43 2.29
CA GLU A 328 -20.28 6.20 2.11
C GLU A 328 -19.67 5.76 3.44
N VAL A 329 -19.86 4.48 3.73
CA VAL A 329 -19.23 3.76 4.82
C VAL A 329 -18.65 2.48 4.24
N GLY A 330 -17.46 2.12 4.62
CA GLY A 330 -16.81 0.94 4.09
C GLY A 330 -15.29 1.00 4.23
N ARG A 331 -14.57 0.22 3.46
CA ARG A 331 -13.11 0.33 3.41
C ARG A 331 -12.72 1.53 2.56
N PRO A 332 -11.91 2.47 3.07
CA PRO A 332 -11.36 3.53 2.24
C PRO A 332 -10.38 2.93 1.22
N GLY A 333 -10.41 3.43 -0.02
CA GLY A 333 -9.45 3.01 -1.04
C GLY A 333 -10.06 2.56 -2.36
N TYR A 334 -11.28 2.98 -2.61
CA TYR A 334 -11.87 2.88 -3.93
C TYR A 334 -11.44 4.03 -4.82
#